data_fa982d299f3197fee4a8cd93ba158941
#
_entry.id   fa982d299f3197fee4a8cd93ba158941
#
_cell.length_a   1.000
_cell.length_b   1.000
_cell.length_c   1.000
_cell.angle_alpha   90.00
_cell.angle_beta   90.00
_cell.angle_gamma   90.00
#
_symmetry.space_group_name_H-M   'P 1'
#
loop_
_entity.id
_entity.type
_entity.pdbx_description
1 polymer ?
#
loop_
_entity_poly.entity_id
_entity_poly.type
_entity_poly.pdbx_seq_one_letter_code
_entity_poly.pdbx_strand_id
1 'polypeptide(L)'
;YIARDKRIKYFNTGENLGGAGGFNYGLKYVYGQEYDYCWIMDDDAVPEKDALKSLTETADRLPIHSFSFLASTVLWTDHTPCYMNKPTIETEKIYKNLEFAQNGLVPIESCSFVGCFVDLHYGRMVGLPIKEFFIYGDDSEYTLRLSEKCQGFLDTGSIIIHKMAVNAKLGIAEAPEDRIERYVYDY
;
A
#
# COMPACT_ATOMS: atom_id res chain seq x y z
N TYR A 1 23.75 -6.93 7.72
CA TYR A 1 23.60 -5.94 6.63
C TYR A 1 23.21 -4.57 7.20
N ILE A 2 22.24 -4.47 8.10
CA ILE A 2 21.72 -3.21 8.68
C ILE A 2 22.83 -2.34 9.29
N ALA A 3 23.82 -2.94 9.97
CA ALA A 3 24.91 -2.21 10.62
C ALA A 3 25.92 -1.52 9.65
N ARG A 4 25.83 -1.78 8.35
CA ARG A 4 26.81 -1.29 7.35
C ARG A 4 26.32 -0.11 6.52
N ASP A 5 25.01 0.09 6.41
CA ASP A 5 24.42 1.20 5.63
C ASP A 5 23.70 2.16 6.58
N LYS A 6 24.23 3.36 6.73
CA LYS A 6 23.65 4.41 7.60
C LYS A 6 22.28 4.92 7.16
N ARG A 7 21.87 4.62 5.93
CA ARG A 7 20.54 4.95 5.41
C ARG A 7 19.46 4.00 5.95
N ILE A 8 19.86 2.79 6.37
CA ILE A 8 18.95 1.80 6.95
C ILE A 8 18.80 2.11 8.44
N LYS A 9 17.56 2.30 8.88
CA LYS A 9 17.19 2.45 10.28
C LYS A 9 16.36 1.26 10.70
N TYR A 10 16.77 0.57 11.74
CA TYR A 10 16.03 -0.53 12.32
C TYR A 10 15.37 -0.09 13.63
N PHE A 11 14.09 -0.38 13.76
CA PHE A 11 13.32 -0.14 14.98
C PHE A 11 12.79 -1.46 15.51
N ASN A 12 13.08 -1.76 16.76
CA ASN A 12 12.49 -2.90 17.45
C ASN A 12 11.40 -2.36 18.38
N THR A 13 10.17 -2.80 18.18
CA THR A 13 9.01 -2.38 18.99
C THR A 13 8.98 -3.06 20.36
N GLY A 14 9.78 -4.12 20.57
CA GLY A 14 9.83 -4.89 21.81
C GLY A 14 8.69 -5.88 22.00
N GLU A 15 7.63 -5.79 21.18
CA GLU A 15 6.46 -6.65 21.23
C GLU A 15 5.88 -6.87 19.83
N ASN A 16 5.03 -7.87 19.65
CA ASN A 16 4.30 -8.11 18.40
C ASN A 16 3.08 -7.19 18.32
N LEU A 17 3.18 -6.17 17.47
CA LEU A 17 2.10 -5.20 17.21
C LEU A 17 1.20 -5.60 16.03
N GLY A 18 1.47 -6.73 15.39
CA GLY A 18 0.86 -7.08 14.10
C GLY A 18 1.34 -6.17 12.95
N GLY A 19 0.84 -6.41 11.75
CA GLY A 19 1.12 -5.57 10.58
C GLY A 19 0.63 -4.13 10.78
N ALA A 20 -0.62 -3.96 11.20
CA ALA A 20 -1.25 -2.66 11.43
C ALA A 20 -0.46 -1.80 12.44
N GLY A 21 -0.05 -2.38 13.55
CA GLY A 21 0.76 -1.66 14.55
C GLY A 21 2.17 -1.35 14.05
N GLY A 22 2.78 -2.22 13.25
CA GLY A 22 4.06 -2.00 12.61
C GLY A 22 4.02 -0.82 11.63
N PHE A 23 3.04 -0.77 10.74
CA PHE A 23 2.84 0.34 9.81
C PHE A 23 2.50 1.65 10.51
N ASN A 24 1.63 1.60 11.53
CA ASN A 24 1.34 2.77 12.38
C ASN A 24 2.63 3.33 13.00
N TYR A 25 3.47 2.47 13.58
CA TYR A 25 4.73 2.88 14.20
C TYR A 25 5.71 3.48 13.17
N GLY A 26 5.88 2.83 12.01
CA GLY A 26 6.74 3.30 10.95
C GLY A 26 6.30 4.65 10.38
N LEU A 27 5.02 4.81 10.06
CA LEU A 27 4.46 6.07 9.56
C LEU A 27 4.53 7.20 10.59
N LYS A 28 4.31 6.91 11.88
CA LYS A 28 4.51 7.89 12.94
C LYS A 28 5.93 8.45 12.95
N TYR A 29 6.93 7.60 12.74
CA TYR A 29 8.32 8.04 12.62
C TYR A 29 8.51 8.90 11.37
N VAL A 30 8.02 8.46 10.21
CA VAL A 30 8.17 9.14 8.92
C VAL A 30 7.48 10.52 8.93
N TYR A 31 6.31 10.64 9.57
CA TYR A 31 5.60 11.93 9.68
C TYR A 31 6.38 13.01 10.43
N GLY A 32 7.27 12.61 11.32
CA GLY A 32 8.18 13.52 12.01
C GLY A 32 9.43 13.93 11.18
N GLN A 33 9.55 13.45 9.94
CA GLN A 33 10.67 13.77 9.04
C GLN A 33 10.21 14.70 7.91
N GLU A 34 11.17 15.34 7.25
CA GLU A 34 10.94 16.23 6.09
C GLU A 34 10.98 15.47 4.76
N TYR A 35 10.17 14.40 4.66
CA TYR A 35 9.97 13.67 3.41
C TYR A 35 8.66 14.09 2.74
N ASP A 36 8.65 14.08 1.40
CA ASP A 36 7.46 14.35 0.59
C ASP A 36 6.62 13.09 0.40
N TYR A 37 7.28 11.94 0.26
CA TYR A 37 6.66 10.64 -0.01
C TYR A 37 7.18 9.55 0.91
N CYS A 38 6.36 8.52 1.09
CA CYS A 38 6.73 7.27 1.78
C CYS A 38 6.24 6.07 0.97
N TRP A 39 7.12 5.12 0.69
CA TRP A 39 6.75 3.87 0.05
C TRP A 39 6.66 2.75 1.10
N ILE A 40 5.47 2.24 1.32
CA ILE A 40 5.12 1.23 2.33
C ILE A 40 5.06 -0.13 1.66
N MET A 41 5.62 -1.16 2.30
CA MET A 41 5.56 -2.54 1.81
C MET A 41 5.77 -3.54 2.94
N ASP A 42 5.26 -4.76 2.73
CA ASP A 42 5.53 -5.93 3.58
C ASP A 42 6.95 -6.45 3.37
N ASP A 43 7.46 -7.27 4.30
CA ASP A 43 8.82 -7.82 4.27
C ASP A 43 9.02 -8.95 3.24
N ASP A 44 7.93 -9.53 2.72
CA ASP A 44 7.90 -10.50 1.63
C ASP A 44 7.51 -9.88 0.26
N ALA A 45 7.35 -8.58 0.21
CA ALA A 45 7.17 -7.80 -1.02
C ALA A 45 8.51 -7.51 -1.69
N VAL A 46 8.69 -7.95 -2.93
CA VAL A 46 9.93 -7.75 -3.70
C VAL A 46 9.66 -6.88 -4.92
N PRO A 47 10.07 -5.60 -4.89
CA PRO A 47 9.91 -4.72 -6.03
C PRO A 47 10.74 -5.19 -7.23
N GLU A 48 10.16 -5.12 -8.42
CA GLU A 48 10.90 -5.22 -9.68
C GLU A 48 11.87 -4.03 -9.81
N LYS A 49 12.91 -4.19 -10.63
CA LYS A 49 14.04 -3.24 -10.73
C LYS A 49 13.61 -1.79 -10.98
N ASP A 50 12.56 -1.59 -11.78
CA ASP A 50 12.10 -0.25 -12.18
C ASP A 50 10.84 0.20 -11.41
N ALA A 51 10.38 -0.56 -10.41
CA ALA A 51 9.15 -0.27 -9.67
C ALA A 51 9.15 1.12 -9.01
N LEU A 52 10.18 1.46 -8.24
CA LEU A 52 10.31 2.78 -7.61
C LEU A 52 10.45 3.89 -8.65
N LYS A 53 11.19 3.63 -9.74
CA LYS A 53 11.36 4.59 -10.83
C LYS A 53 10.02 4.94 -11.46
N SER A 54 9.15 3.96 -11.73
CA SER A 54 7.79 4.21 -12.25
C SER A 54 7.00 5.14 -11.34
N LEU A 55 6.95 4.85 -10.03
CA LEU A 55 6.24 5.68 -9.05
C LEU A 55 6.77 7.12 -8.99
N THR A 56 8.09 7.30 -8.98
CA THR A 56 8.69 8.64 -8.92
C THR A 56 8.49 9.41 -10.22
N GLU A 57 8.63 8.79 -11.38
CA GLU A 57 8.34 9.42 -12.68
C GLU A 57 6.85 9.79 -12.81
N THR A 58 5.95 8.97 -12.26
CA THR A 58 4.52 9.29 -12.19
C THR A 58 4.27 10.47 -11.27
N ALA A 59 4.88 10.51 -10.08
CA ALA A 59 4.76 11.62 -9.15
C ALA A 59 5.30 12.95 -9.74
N ASP A 60 6.42 12.90 -10.47
CA ASP A 60 7.01 14.07 -11.13
C ASP A 60 6.17 14.58 -12.31
N ARG A 61 5.46 13.68 -13.01
CA ARG A 61 4.61 14.01 -14.16
C ARG A 61 3.26 14.61 -13.76
N LEU A 62 2.73 14.20 -12.62
CA LEU A 62 1.47 14.70 -12.11
C LEU A 62 1.64 16.05 -11.41
N PRO A 63 0.63 16.93 -11.43
CA PRO A 63 0.68 18.14 -10.63
C PRO A 63 0.93 17.83 -9.14
N ILE A 64 1.67 18.70 -8.46
CA ILE A 64 1.95 18.53 -7.03
C ILE A 64 0.65 18.36 -6.23
N HIS A 65 0.60 17.37 -5.35
CA HIS A 65 -0.56 17.03 -4.53
C HIS A 65 -1.85 16.73 -5.34
N SER A 66 -1.74 16.23 -6.57
CA SER A 66 -2.89 15.81 -7.37
C SER A 66 -3.29 14.35 -7.18
N PHE A 67 -2.56 13.62 -6.37
CA PHE A 67 -2.87 12.26 -5.93
C PHE A 67 -2.56 12.11 -4.43
N SER A 68 -3.25 11.22 -3.75
CA SER A 68 -2.98 10.93 -2.33
C SER A 68 -2.06 9.74 -2.14
N PHE A 69 -2.14 8.75 -3.03
CA PHE A 69 -1.22 7.60 -3.07
C PHE A 69 -1.16 6.99 -4.47
N LEU A 70 -0.05 6.31 -4.75
CA LEU A 70 0.14 5.43 -5.91
C LEU A 70 0.34 4.01 -5.40
N ALA A 71 -0.44 3.06 -5.92
CA ALA A 71 -0.27 1.64 -5.63
C ALA A 71 0.57 0.99 -6.73
N SER A 72 1.45 0.07 -6.37
CA SER A 72 2.11 -0.81 -7.32
C SER A 72 1.20 -1.95 -7.76
N THR A 73 1.35 -2.44 -8.99
CA THR A 73 0.74 -3.69 -9.45
C THR A 73 1.37 -4.86 -8.72
N VAL A 74 0.58 -5.60 -7.95
CA VAL A 74 1.08 -6.73 -7.16
C VAL A 74 0.82 -8.03 -7.90
N LEU A 75 1.90 -8.75 -8.19
CA LEU A 75 1.88 -10.08 -8.81
C LEU A 75 2.37 -11.13 -7.82
N TRP A 76 1.93 -12.36 -8.00
CA TRP A 76 2.45 -13.51 -7.28
C TRP A 76 3.73 -14.04 -7.96
N THR A 77 4.38 -15.01 -7.34
CA THR A 77 5.69 -15.56 -7.76
C THR A 77 5.71 -16.15 -9.18
N ASP A 78 4.56 -16.47 -9.77
CA ASP A 78 4.40 -16.92 -11.15
C ASP A 78 4.00 -15.79 -12.13
N HIS A 79 4.06 -14.54 -11.68
CA HIS A 79 3.65 -13.33 -12.39
C HIS A 79 2.15 -13.25 -12.73
N THR A 80 1.30 -14.09 -12.13
CA THR A 80 -0.14 -13.88 -12.16
C THR A 80 -0.57 -12.80 -11.15
N PRO A 81 -1.73 -12.14 -11.33
CA PRO A 81 -2.23 -11.18 -10.34
C PRO A 81 -2.33 -11.80 -8.94
N CYS A 82 -1.83 -11.09 -7.93
CA CYS A 82 -1.96 -11.51 -6.54
C CYS A 82 -3.39 -11.27 -6.06
N TYR A 83 -4.13 -12.34 -5.79
CA TYR A 83 -5.57 -12.24 -5.48
C TYR A 83 -5.87 -11.53 -4.16
N MET A 84 -4.96 -11.61 -3.20
CA MET A 84 -5.08 -10.95 -1.91
C MET A 84 -4.94 -9.42 -2.01
N ASN A 85 -4.14 -8.94 -2.97
CA ASN A 85 -3.74 -7.53 -3.05
C ASN A 85 -4.46 -6.79 -4.19
N LYS A 86 -5.71 -7.14 -4.47
CA LYS A 86 -6.50 -6.44 -5.48
C LYS A 86 -6.89 -5.06 -4.98
N PRO A 87 -6.58 -3.99 -5.73
CA PRO A 87 -7.08 -2.67 -5.39
C PRO A 87 -8.59 -2.58 -5.65
N THR A 88 -9.28 -1.74 -4.90
CA THR A 88 -10.66 -1.36 -5.20
C THR A 88 -10.66 -0.29 -6.28
N ILE A 89 -11.16 -0.63 -7.47
CA ILE A 89 -11.17 0.28 -8.62
C ILE A 89 -12.35 1.25 -8.48
N GLU A 90 -12.07 2.55 -8.67
CA GLU A 90 -13.10 3.59 -8.79
C GLU A 90 -13.84 3.42 -10.13
N THR A 91 -15.16 3.20 -10.09
CA THR A 91 -15.96 2.87 -11.28
C THR A 91 -16.98 3.93 -11.69
N GLU A 92 -17.25 4.92 -10.85
CA GLU A 92 -18.29 5.91 -11.11
C GLU A 92 -17.91 6.89 -12.24
N LYS A 93 -16.63 7.14 -12.47
CA LYS A 93 -16.10 8.13 -13.41
C LYS A 93 -15.41 7.49 -14.61
N ILE A 94 -16.00 6.46 -15.20
CA ILE A 94 -15.35 5.59 -16.19
C ILE A 94 -14.71 6.35 -17.38
N TYR A 95 -15.35 7.38 -17.90
CA TYR A 95 -14.77 8.14 -19.04
C TYR A 95 -13.52 8.94 -18.64
N LYS A 96 -13.51 9.54 -17.45
CA LYS A 96 -12.35 10.22 -16.89
C LYS A 96 -11.23 9.20 -16.59
N ASN A 97 -11.62 8.00 -16.16
CA ASN A 97 -10.69 6.92 -15.86
C ASN A 97 -9.95 6.43 -17.11
N LEU A 98 -10.58 6.48 -18.31
CA LEU A 98 -9.93 6.13 -19.58
C LEU A 98 -8.80 7.09 -19.95
N GLU A 99 -8.88 8.37 -19.59
CA GLU A 99 -7.79 9.33 -19.82
C GLU A 99 -6.53 8.96 -19.00
N PHE A 100 -6.72 8.52 -17.75
CA PHE A 100 -5.62 8.06 -16.91
C PHE A 100 -5.02 6.74 -17.41
N ALA A 101 -5.85 5.81 -17.88
CA ALA A 101 -5.41 4.52 -18.41
C ALA A 101 -4.43 4.65 -19.58
N GLN A 102 -4.58 5.67 -20.44
CA GLN A 102 -3.63 5.98 -21.51
C GLN A 102 -2.23 6.32 -21.00
N ASN A 103 -2.12 6.73 -19.75
CA ASN A 103 -0.88 7.05 -19.05
C ASN A 103 -0.42 5.94 -18.09
N GLY A 104 -1.02 4.74 -18.18
CA GLY A 104 -0.70 3.62 -17.31
C GLY A 104 -1.22 3.75 -15.88
N LEU A 105 -2.19 4.64 -15.64
CA LEU A 105 -2.79 4.86 -14.32
C LEU A 105 -4.24 4.39 -14.29
N VAL A 106 -4.61 3.68 -13.23
CA VAL A 106 -6.00 3.30 -12.99
C VAL A 106 -6.46 3.94 -11.69
N PRO A 107 -7.51 4.78 -11.69
CA PRO A 107 -8.07 5.33 -10.46
C PRO A 107 -8.58 4.23 -9.54
N ILE A 108 -8.19 4.30 -8.27
CA ILE A 108 -8.57 3.33 -7.23
C ILE A 108 -9.01 4.06 -5.97
N GLU A 109 -9.84 3.40 -5.18
CA GLU A 109 -10.31 3.90 -3.88
C GLU A 109 -9.43 3.40 -2.75
N SER A 110 -8.95 2.16 -2.85
CA SER A 110 -8.09 1.55 -1.83
C SER A 110 -7.09 0.55 -2.41
N CYS A 111 -6.03 0.28 -1.67
CA CYS A 111 -5.04 -0.75 -1.98
C CYS A 111 -4.45 -1.33 -0.70
N SER A 112 -3.75 -2.47 -0.83
CA SER A 112 -2.97 -3.03 0.27
C SER A 112 -1.65 -2.28 0.47
N PHE A 113 -1.03 -2.44 1.66
CA PHE A 113 0.30 -1.90 1.94
C PHE A 113 1.44 -2.65 1.24
N VAL A 114 1.14 -3.59 0.39
CA VAL A 114 2.12 -4.21 -0.51
C VAL A 114 2.42 -3.24 -1.66
N GLY A 115 3.29 -2.26 -1.41
CA GLY A 115 3.72 -1.28 -2.41
C GLY A 115 2.84 -0.04 -2.54
N CYS A 116 2.41 0.52 -1.43
CA CYS A 116 1.67 1.79 -1.37
C CYS A 116 2.63 2.97 -1.22
N PHE A 117 2.67 3.86 -2.23
CA PHE A 117 3.48 5.08 -2.27
C PHE A 117 2.59 6.28 -1.92
N VAL A 118 2.74 6.79 -0.72
CA VAL A 118 1.87 7.81 -0.12
C VAL A 118 2.46 9.20 -0.28
N ASP A 119 1.66 10.16 -0.76
CA ASP A 119 1.96 11.58 -0.61
C ASP A 119 1.77 11.97 0.87
N LEU A 120 2.87 12.34 1.54
CA LEU A 120 2.87 12.62 2.96
C LEU A 120 2.15 13.93 3.33
N HIS A 121 1.83 14.78 2.37
CA HIS A 121 0.91 15.88 2.59
C HIS A 121 -0.45 15.35 3.05
N TYR A 122 -1.03 14.40 2.28
CA TYR A 122 -2.31 13.78 2.64
C TYR A 122 -2.17 12.79 3.79
N GLY A 123 -1.07 12.04 3.84
CA GLY A 123 -0.81 11.13 4.95
C GLY A 123 -0.87 11.82 6.31
N ARG A 124 -0.24 12.97 6.45
CA ARG A 124 -0.29 13.78 7.69
C ARG A 124 -1.69 14.34 7.97
N MET A 125 -2.48 14.64 6.94
CA MET A 125 -3.86 15.14 7.09
C MET A 125 -4.82 14.08 7.62
N VAL A 126 -4.71 12.84 7.14
CA VAL A 126 -5.60 11.74 7.56
C VAL A 126 -5.14 11.06 8.86
N GLY A 127 -3.90 11.28 9.26
CA GLY A 127 -3.32 10.67 10.46
C GLY A 127 -2.71 9.29 10.18
N LEU A 128 -2.69 8.43 11.19
CA LEU A 128 -2.05 7.12 11.12
C LEU A 128 -3.07 6.00 10.82
N PRO A 129 -2.62 4.85 10.24
CA PRO A 129 -3.45 3.65 10.19
C PRO A 129 -3.90 3.21 11.59
N ILE A 130 -5.06 2.60 11.70
CA ILE A 130 -5.63 2.13 12.96
C ILE A 130 -4.90 0.86 13.40
N LYS A 131 -4.03 0.98 14.42
CA LYS A 131 -3.21 -0.13 14.91
C LYS A 131 -4.00 -1.26 15.58
N GLU A 132 -5.19 -0.95 16.05
CA GLU A 132 -6.12 -1.88 16.71
C GLU A 132 -6.63 -2.98 15.77
N PHE A 133 -6.54 -2.80 14.46
CA PHE A 133 -6.80 -3.87 13.48
C PHE A 133 -5.87 -5.07 13.64
N PHE A 134 -4.68 -4.86 14.17
CA PHE A 134 -3.62 -5.86 14.34
C PHE A 134 -3.14 -6.46 13.02
N ILE A 135 -4.03 -7.03 12.22
CA ILE A 135 -3.77 -7.57 10.87
C ILE A 135 -5.07 -7.56 10.06
N TYR A 136 -4.97 -7.24 8.76
CA TYR A 136 -6.06 -7.05 7.79
C TYR A 136 -6.94 -5.82 8.04
N GLY A 137 -7.34 -5.18 6.97
CA GLY A 137 -8.26 -4.05 6.95
C GLY A 137 -7.64 -2.68 7.23
N ASP A 138 -6.51 -2.61 7.90
CA ASP A 138 -5.80 -1.36 8.21
C ASP A 138 -5.32 -0.60 6.97
N ASP A 139 -4.88 -1.33 5.95
CA ASP A 139 -4.46 -0.82 4.65
C ASP A 139 -5.64 -0.25 3.85
N SER A 140 -6.72 -1.00 3.76
CA SER A 140 -7.93 -0.57 3.05
C SER A 140 -8.58 0.63 3.73
N GLU A 141 -8.72 0.61 5.06
CA GLU A 141 -9.26 1.73 5.85
C GLU A 141 -8.41 3.00 5.66
N TYR A 142 -7.09 2.87 5.78
CA TYR A 142 -6.19 4.00 5.65
C TYR A 142 -6.19 4.60 4.24
N THR A 143 -6.14 3.76 3.19
CA THR A 143 -6.12 4.23 1.81
C THR A 143 -7.47 4.78 1.36
N LEU A 144 -8.60 4.29 1.90
CA LEU A 144 -9.92 4.91 1.72
C LEU A 144 -9.95 6.34 2.28
N ARG A 145 -9.45 6.57 3.50
CA ARG A 145 -9.34 7.94 4.05
C ARG A 145 -8.46 8.85 3.20
N LEU A 146 -7.38 8.30 2.62
CA LEU A 146 -6.54 9.05 1.68
C LEU A 146 -7.30 9.40 0.40
N SER A 147 -8.03 8.45 -0.21
CA SER A 147 -8.78 8.67 -1.45
C SER A 147 -9.93 9.65 -1.29
N GLU A 148 -10.50 9.79 -0.08
CA GLU A 148 -11.46 10.85 0.25
C GLU A 148 -10.87 12.27 0.16
N LYS A 149 -9.56 12.41 0.35
CA LYS A 149 -8.88 13.71 0.26
C LYS A 149 -8.43 14.02 -1.16
N CYS A 150 -7.87 13.04 -1.84
CA CYS A 150 -7.43 13.14 -3.21
C CYS A 150 -7.38 11.76 -3.87
N GLN A 151 -7.52 11.69 -5.19
CA GLN A 151 -7.56 10.45 -5.95
C GLN A 151 -6.33 9.57 -5.68
N GLY A 152 -6.54 8.28 -5.41
CA GLY A 152 -5.51 7.25 -5.45
C GLY A 152 -5.41 6.61 -6.83
N PHE A 153 -4.22 6.17 -7.24
CA PHE A 153 -4.01 5.49 -8.52
C PHE A 153 -3.24 4.20 -8.36
N LEU A 154 -3.56 3.21 -9.18
CA LEU A 154 -2.70 2.09 -9.48
C LEU A 154 -1.75 2.51 -10.61
N ASP A 155 -0.44 2.47 -10.38
CA ASP A 155 0.60 2.64 -11.41
C ASP A 155 0.91 1.26 -12.00
N THR A 156 0.49 1.04 -13.26
CA THR A 156 0.68 -0.25 -13.94
C THR A 156 2.13 -0.52 -14.34
N GLY A 157 2.99 0.49 -14.32
CA GLY A 157 4.43 0.37 -14.58
C GLY A 157 5.24 -0.01 -13.33
N SER A 158 4.68 0.18 -12.14
CA SER A 158 5.31 -0.23 -10.89
C SER A 158 4.86 -1.64 -10.52
N ILE A 159 5.78 -2.60 -10.50
CA ILE A 159 5.48 -4.02 -10.26
C ILE A 159 6.18 -4.51 -9.00
N ILE A 160 5.42 -5.22 -8.16
CA ILE A 160 5.93 -5.91 -6.96
C ILE A 160 5.56 -7.38 -7.03
N ILE A 161 6.50 -8.25 -6.72
CA ILE A 161 6.26 -9.68 -6.52
C ILE A 161 6.03 -9.94 -5.03
N HIS A 162 4.82 -10.38 -4.68
CA HIS A 162 4.48 -10.77 -3.31
C HIS A 162 4.74 -12.27 -3.12
N LYS A 163 5.69 -12.60 -2.25
CA LYS A 163 6.19 -13.98 -2.07
C LYS A 163 5.37 -14.79 -1.06
N MET A 164 4.07 -14.72 -1.16
CA MET A 164 3.19 -15.57 -0.34
C MET A 164 3.30 -17.05 -0.72
N ALA A 165 3.06 -17.94 0.25
CA ALA A 165 3.08 -19.39 0.04
C ALA A 165 2.02 -19.88 -0.95
N VAL A 166 0.85 -19.24 -1.01
CA VAL A 166 -0.29 -19.60 -1.86
C VAL A 166 -0.96 -18.35 -2.39
N ASN A 167 -1.25 -18.29 -3.70
CA ASN A 167 -2.04 -17.22 -4.31
C ASN A 167 -3.55 -17.49 -4.13
N ALA A 168 -4.05 -17.32 -2.91
CA ALA A 168 -5.45 -17.51 -2.56
C ALA A 168 -6.16 -16.15 -2.36
N LYS A 169 -7.46 -16.14 -2.61
CA LYS A 169 -8.30 -15.06 -2.11
C LYS A 169 -8.41 -15.24 -0.59
N LEU A 170 -8.22 -14.15 0.15
CA LEU A 170 -8.57 -14.17 1.56
C LEU A 170 -10.07 -13.88 1.68
N GLY A 171 -10.77 -14.82 2.28
CA GLY A 171 -12.14 -14.66 2.73
C GLY A 171 -12.30 -15.43 4.03
N ILE A 172 -13.13 -14.94 4.96
CA ILE A 172 -13.35 -15.59 6.25
C ILE A 172 -13.84 -17.04 6.09
N ALA A 173 -14.62 -17.30 5.02
CA ALA A 173 -15.17 -18.63 4.72
C ALA A 173 -14.10 -19.66 4.28
N GLU A 174 -12.95 -19.19 3.81
CA GLU A 174 -11.85 -20.01 3.30
C GLU A 174 -10.65 -19.98 4.26
N ALA A 175 -10.75 -19.20 5.34
CA ALA A 175 -9.67 -19.05 6.30
C ALA A 175 -9.52 -20.32 7.15
N PRO A 176 -8.29 -20.78 7.42
CA PRO A 176 -8.02 -21.80 8.43
C PRO A 176 -8.55 -21.35 9.80
N GLU A 177 -9.05 -22.30 10.62
CA GLU A 177 -9.65 -21.99 11.92
C GLU A 177 -8.75 -21.12 12.82
N ASP A 178 -7.44 -21.37 12.80
CA ASP A 178 -6.43 -20.61 13.56
C ASP A 178 -6.26 -19.16 13.07
N ARG A 179 -6.88 -18.78 11.97
CA ARG A 179 -6.81 -17.44 11.37
C ARG A 179 -8.13 -16.68 11.41
N ILE A 180 -9.24 -17.32 11.82
CA ILE A 180 -10.58 -16.70 11.86
C ILE A 180 -10.57 -15.46 12.76
N GLU A 181 -9.89 -15.50 13.90
CA GLU A 181 -9.79 -14.36 14.82
C GLU A 181 -9.17 -13.09 14.20
N ARG A 182 -8.41 -13.22 13.09
CA ARG A 182 -7.80 -12.09 12.39
C ARG A 182 -8.82 -11.25 11.62
N TYR A 183 -10.01 -11.78 11.37
CA TYR A 183 -11.10 -11.10 10.67
C TYR A 183 -12.08 -10.38 11.59
N VAL A 184 -11.79 -10.30 12.90
CA VAL A 184 -12.67 -9.63 13.88
C VAL A 184 -12.90 -8.14 13.54
N TYR A 185 -11.98 -7.53 12.82
CA TYR A 185 -12.03 -6.11 12.45
C TYR A 185 -12.35 -5.87 10.98
N ASP A 186 -12.58 -6.93 10.19
CA ASP A 186 -12.80 -6.85 8.73
C ASP A 186 -14.29 -6.55 8.37
N TYR A 187 -15.14 -6.26 9.40
CA TYR A 187 -16.58 -5.97 9.28
C TYR A 187 -17.01 -4.74 10.06
#